data_58ff147cecf8f546097a5bbaea27d92b
#
_entry.id   58ff147cecf8f546097a5bbaea27d92b
#
_cell.length_a   1.000
_cell.length_b   1.000
_cell.length_c   1.000
_cell.angle_alpha   90.00
_cell.angle_beta   90.00
_cell.angle_gamma   90.00
#
_symmetry.space_group_name_H-M   'P 1'
#
loop_
_entity.id
_entity.type
_entity.pdbx_description
1 polymer ?
#
loop_
_entity_poly.entity_id
_entity_poly.type
_entity_poly.pdbx_seq_one_letter_code
_entity_poly.pdbx_strand_id
1 'polypeptide(L)'
;PIATNVEALQQLELGVVDAVFLDEVVADYEIKNSGKDYKKLAEGLEEEQYAIAFRKNDQALRDAVQKTLGEMKADGKLGEISTKWFGSDITIVK
;
A
#
# COMPACT_ATOMS: atom_id res chain seq x y z
N PRO A 1 -16.96 3.21 -14.49
CA PRO A 1 -15.92 2.40 -13.84
C PRO A 1 -14.85 1.97 -14.84
N ILE A 2 -13.60 2.02 -14.43
CA ILE A 2 -12.46 1.64 -15.24
C ILE A 2 -11.97 0.27 -14.76
N ALA A 3 -11.62 -0.61 -15.70
CA ALA A 3 -11.39 -2.01 -15.40
C ALA A 3 -10.12 -2.30 -14.58
N THR A 4 -9.07 -1.47 -14.75
CA THR A 4 -7.79 -1.66 -14.05
C THR A 4 -7.23 -0.35 -13.51
N ASN A 5 -6.38 -0.45 -12.50
CA ASN A 5 -5.70 0.71 -11.92
C ASN A 5 -4.75 1.37 -12.93
N VAL A 6 -4.05 0.58 -13.73
CA VAL A 6 -3.15 1.09 -14.76
C VAL A 6 -3.92 1.89 -15.82
N GLU A 7 -5.05 1.38 -16.26
CA GLU A 7 -5.91 2.06 -17.23
C GLU A 7 -6.46 3.37 -16.65
N ALA A 8 -6.85 3.38 -15.38
CA ALA A 8 -7.31 4.60 -14.70
C ALA A 8 -6.22 5.67 -14.69
N LEU A 9 -5.00 5.31 -14.37
CA LEU A 9 -3.87 6.24 -14.36
C LEU A 9 -3.52 6.73 -15.76
N GLN A 10 -3.63 5.89 -16.77
CA GLN A 10 -3.44 6.30 -18.16
C GLN A 10 -4.48 7.35 -18.60
N GLN A 11 -5.73 7.17 -18.23
CA GLN A 11 -6.79 8.14 -18.52
C GLN A 11 -6.56 9.47 -17.81
N LEU A 12 -6.07 9.43 -16.58
CA LEU A 12 -5.69 10.64 -15.85
C LEU A 12 -4.54 11.37 -16.57
N GLU A 13 -3.52 10.65 -17.00
CA GLU A 13 -2.39 11.21 -17.71
C GLU A 13 -2.79 11.86 -19.04
N LEU A 14 -3.71 11.23 -19.77
CA LEU A 14 -4.21 11.73 -21.04
C LEU A 14 -5.22 12.88 -20.89
N GLY A 15 -5.62 13.21 -19.67
CA GLY A 15 -6.59 14.27 -19.43
C GLY A 15 -8.04 13.88 -19.71
N VAL A 16 -8.30 12.58 -19.88
CA VAL A 16 -9.66 12.07 -20.09
C VAL A 16 -10.51 12.19 -18.82
N VAL A 17 -9.86 12.02 -17.66
CA VAL A 17 -10.48 12.22 -16.35
C VAL A 17 -9.64 13.21 -15.54
N ASP A 18 -10.28 13.90 -14.61
CA ASP A 18 -9.62 14.91 -13.78
C ASP A 18 -9.04 14.33 -12.50
N ALA A 19 -9.55 13.18 -12.04
CA ALA A 19 -9.09 12.49 -10.86
C ALA A 19 -9.42 11.01 -10.95
N VAL A 20 -8.70 10.19 -10.19
CA VAL A 20 -8.95 8.76 -10.07
C VAL A 20 -9.04 8.37 -8.60
N PHE A 21 -9.81 7.33 -8.33
CA PHE A 21 -9.95 6.72 -7.01
C PHE A 21 -9.45 5.27 -7.09
N LEU A 22 -8.44 4.95 -6.29
CA LEU A 22 -7.86 3.60 -6.25
C LEU A 22 -7.21 3.34 -4.88
N ASP A 23 -6.78 2.12 -4.65
CA ASP A 23 -6.10 1.73 -3.41
C ASP A 23 -4.85 2.58 -3.18
N GLU A 24 -4.68 3.06 -1.96
CA GLU A 24 -3.55 3.91 -1.58
C GLU A 24 -2.21 3.22 -1.82
N VAL A 25 -2.10 1.93 -1.53
CA VAL A 25 -0.88 1.15 -1.74
C VAL A 25 -0.48 1.13 -3.21
N VAL A 26 -1.43 0.90 -4.10
CA VAL A 26 -1.21 0.92 -5.54
C VAL A 26 -0.85 2.32 -6.01
N ALA A 27 -1.57 3.33 -5.53
CA ALA A 27 -1.31 4.73 -5.87
C ALA A 27 0.11 5.15 -5.46
N ASP A 28 0.51 4.86 -4.24
CA ASP A 28 1.85 5.22 -3.74
C ASP A 28 2.96 4.56 -4.55
N TYR A 29 2.78 3.29 -4.88
CA TYR A 29 3.73 2.56 -5.71
C TYR A 29 3.86 3.19 -7.11
N GLU A 30 2.74 3.45 -7.78
CA GLU A 30 2.72 4.00 -9.12
C GLU A 30 3.25 5.44 -9.16
N ILE A 31 2.90 6.28 -8.20
CA ILE A 31 3.42 7.65 -8.09
C ILE A 31 4.94 7.61 -7.96
N LYS A 32 5.46 6.76 -7.08
CA LYS A 32 6.89 6.66 -6.84
C LYS A 32 7.65 6.17 -8.08
N ASN A 33 7.15 5.15 -8.76
CA ASN A 33 7.87 4.49 -9.85
C ASN A 33 7.69 5.16 -11.19
N SER A 34 6.57 5.87 -11.43
CA SER A 34 6.34 6.56 -12.70
C SER A 34 7.17 7.83 -12.87
N GLY A 35 7.57 8.46 -11.76
CA GLY A 35 8.23 9.77 -11.78
C GLY A 35 7.35 10.90 -12.26
N LYS A 36 6.04 10.68 -12.40
CA LYS A 36 5.09 11.67 -12.88
C LYS A 36 4.58 12.54 -11.74
N ASP A 37 4.13 13.75 -12.09
CA ASP A 37 3.68 14.75 -11.13
C ASP A 37 2.22 14.54 -10.74
N TYR A 38 1.93 13.40 -10.10
CA TYR A 38 0.62 13.14 -9.53
C TYR A 38 0.55 13.68 -8.09
N LYS A 39 -0.63 14.19 -7.74
CA LYS A 39 -0.91 14.66 -6.38
C LYS A 39 -1.92 13.73 -5.72
N LYS A 40 -1.59 13.26 -4.54
CA LYS A 40 -2.51 12.51 -3.71
C LYS A 40 -3.29 13.49 -2.82
N LEU A 41 -4.62 13.47 -2.92
CA LEU A 41 -5.46 14.30 -2.08
C LEU A 41 -5.49 13.75 -0.65
N ALA A 42 -5.64 14.65 0.32
CA ALA A 42 -5.68 14.27 1.73
C ALA A 42 -6.97 13.52 2.10
N GLU A 43 -8.01 13.68 1.32
CA GLU A 43 -9.32 13.07 1.57
C GLU A 43 -9.39 11.67 0.98
N GLY A 44 -9.71 10.70 1.82
CA GLY A 44 -9.99 9.32 1.42
C GLY A 44 -11.42 8.96 1.77
N LEU A 45 -11.95 7.90 1.15
CA LEU A 45 -13.30 7.44 1.44
C LEU A 45 -13.34 6.47 2.61
N GLU A 46 -12.42 5.51 2.65
CA GLU A 46 -12.35 4.50 3.70
C GLU A 46 -10.89 4.13 3.98
N GLU A 47 -10.62 3.78 5.21
CA GLU A 47 -9.34 3.17 5.58
C GLU A 47 -9.42 1.66 5.40
N GLU A 48 -8.40 1.09 4.77
CA GLU A 48 -8.25 -0.34 4.63
C GLU A 48 -6.99 -0.80 5.34
N GLN A 49 -7.04 -2.00 5.90
CA GLN A 49 -5.88 -2.66 6.49
C GLN A 49 -5.61 -3.97 5.75
N TYR A 50 -4.37 -4.19 5.38
CA TYR A 50 -3.95 -5.45 4.79
C TYR A 50 -3.46 -6.37 5.90
N ALA A 51 -3.77 -7.64 5.76
CA ALA A 51 -3.38 -8.64 6.75
C ALA A 51 -2.96 -9.93 6.06
N ILE A 52 -2.12 -10.69 6.75
CA ILE A 52 -1.73 -12.03 6.31
C ILE A 52 -2.66 -13.03 6.99
N ALA A 53 -3.36 -13.84 6.19
CA ALA A 53 -4.28 -14.84 6.70
C ALA A 53 -3.59 -16.21 6.83
N PHE A 54 -3.94 -16.94 7.87
CA PHE A 54 -3.42 -18.27 8.15
C PHE A 54 -4.57 -19.26 8.34
N ARG A 55 -4.30 -20.53 8.11
CA ARG A 55 -5.28 -21.58 8.43
C ARG A 55 -5.54 -21.57 9.94
N LYS A 56 -6.75 -21.94 10.31
CA LYS A 56 -7.20 -21.91 11.71
C LYS A 56 -6.30 -22.72 12.66
N ASN A 57 -5.74 -23.82 12.18
CA ASN A 57 -4.87 -24.70 12.97
C ASN A 57 -3.37 -24.44 12.79
N ASP A 58 -2.98 -23.40 12.09
CA ASP A 58 -1.59 -22.96 11.95
C ASP A 58 -1.24 -21.84 12.93
N GLN A 59 -1.72 -21.94 14.16
CA GLN A 59 -1.53 -20.89 15.17
C GLN A 59 -0.06 -20.63 15.49
N ALA A 60 0.75 -21.69 15.56
CA ALA A 60 2.18 -21.55 15.82
C ALA A 60 2.90 -20.77 14.71
N LEU A 61 2.56 -21.02 13.46
CA LEU A 61 3.10 -20.28 12.32
C LEU A 61 2.66 -18.82 12.37
N ARG A 62 1.38 -18.57 12.62
CA ARG A 62 0.83 -17.21 12.74
C ARG A 62 1.55 -16.43 13.84
N ASP A 63 1.77 -17.04 14.99
CA ASP A 63 2.43 -16.38 16.12
C ASP A 63 3.90 -16.09 15.82
N ALA A 64 4.60 -17.01 15.14
CA ALA A 64 5.99 -16.80 14.72
C ALA A 64 6.11 -15.63 13.73
N VAL A 65 5.22 -15.56 12.75
CA VAL A 65 5.21 -14.47 11.77
C VAL A 65 4.87 -13.14 12.44
N GLN A 66 3.87 -13.12 13.32
CA GLN A 66 3.48 -11.91 14.06
C GLN A 66 4.64 -11.39 14.92
N LYS A 67 5.32 -12.28 15.61
CA LYS A 67 6.48 -11.92 16.44
C LYS A 67 7.60 -11.33 15.60
N THR A 68 7.92 -11.97 14.47
CA THR A 68 8.96 -11.50 13.57
C THR A 68 8.63 -10.12 12.97
N LEU A 69 7.37 -9.89 12.59
CA LEU A 69 6.94 -8.58 12.10
C LEU A 69 7.10 -7.50 13.18
N GLY A 70 6.77 -7.83 14.43
CA GLY A 70 6.98 -6.91 15.56
C GLY A 70 8.45 -6.57 15.78
N GLU A 71 9.34 -7.56 15.66
CA GLU A 71 10.79 -7.36 15.74
C GLU A 71 11.30 -6.48 14.59
N MET A 72 10.82 -6.71 13.38
CA MET A 72 11.18 -5.92 12.20
C MET A 72 10.67 -4.48 12.29
N LYS A 73 9.54 -4.27 12.94
CA LYS A 73 9.06 -2.92 13.23
C LYS A 73 9.96 -2.22 14.22
N ALA A 74 10.33 -2.91 15.28
CA ALA A 74 11.16 -2.36 16.36
C ALA A 74 12.57 -2.00 15.89
N ASP A 75 13.16 -2.77 14.98
CA ASP A 75 14.52 -2.51 14.45
C ASP A 75 14.53 -1.56 13.23
N GLY A 76 13.37 -1.12 12.76
CA GLY A 76 13.23 -0.21 11.64
C GLY A 76 13.21 -0.86 10.26
N LYS A 77 13.39 -2.16 10.18
CA LYS A 77 13.47 -2.89 8.90
C LYS A 77 12.14 -2.82 8.13
N LEU A 78 11.03 -2.95 8.84
CA LEU A 78 9.71 -2.93 8.22
C LEU A 78 9.41 -1.55 7.61
N GLY A 79 9.72 -0.48 8.33
CA GLY A 79 9.58 0.89 7.82
C GLY A 79 10.50 1.17 6.63
N GLU A 80 11.70 0.63 6.64
CA GLU A 80 12.66 0.72 5.52
C GLU A 80 12.10 0.08 4.25
N ILE A 81 11.55 -1.13 4.37
CA ILE A 81 10.94 -1.84 3.24
C ILE A 81 9.71 -1.06 2.72
N SER A 82 8.84 -0.62 3.62
CA SER A 82 7.66 0.17 3.24
C SER A 82 8.06 1.44 2.49
N THR A 83 9.04 2.16 2.99
CA THR A 83 9.54 3.38 2.34
C THR A 83 10.13 3.10 0.97
N LYS A 84 10.85 1.99 0.81
CA LYS A 84 11.40 1.58 -0.47
C LYS A 84 10.32 1.39 -1.53
N TRP A 85 9.20 0.76 -1.18
CA TRP A 85 8.16 0.38 -2.14
C TRP A 85 7.05 1.43 -2.30
N PHE A 86 6.73 2.17 -1.23
CA PHE A 86 5.58 3.08 -1.21
C PHE A 86 5.94 4.55 -0.94
N GLY A 87 7.23 4.84 -0.73
CA GLY A 87 7.69 6.19 -0.47
C GLY A 87 7.56 6.67 0.98
N SER A 88 6.87 5.91 1.83
CA SER A 88 6.72 6.22 3.26
C SER A 88 6.44 4.95 4.05
N ASP A 89 6.57 5.04 5.37
CA ASP A 89 6.22 3.94 6.26
C ASP A 89 4.71 3.92 6.50
N ILE A 90 4.02 2.98 5.87
CA ILE A 90 2.57 2.78 6.03
C ILE A 90 2.25 1.55 6.90
N THR A 91 3.23 1.02 7.62
CA THR A 91 3.04 -0.19 8.44
C THR A 91 2.33 0.10 9.74
N ILE A 92 1.46 -0.82 10.15
CA ILE A 92 0.65 -0.70 11.37
C ILE A 92 0.76 -1.95 12.27
N VAL A 93 1.88 -2.66 12.21
CA VAL A 93 2.09 -3.86 13.02
C VAL A 93 1.99 -3.52 14.51
N LYS A 94 1.15 -4.30 15.20
CA LYS A 94 0.89 -4.13 16.63
C LYS A 94 1.67 -5.12 17.47
#